data_ea3d6c52ca26869845951965ab90423f
#
_entry.id   ea3d6c52ca26869845951965ab90423f
#
_cell.length_a   1.000
_cell.length_b   1.000
_cell.length_c   1.000
_cell.angle_alpha   90.00
_cell.angle_beta   90.00
_cell.angle_gamma   90.00
#
_symmetry.space_group_name_H-M   'P 1'
#
loop_
_entity.id
_entity.type
_entity.pdbx_description
1 polymer ?
#
loop_
_entity_poly.entity_id
_entity_poly.type
_entity_poly.pdbx_seq_one_letter_code
_entity_poly.pdbx_strand_id
1 'polypeptide(L)'
;LMKIILNVVEDFRQDLKNQNKNIELLTNLDNKKEKNFFIVGIENRLEQVIANLLDNAISFSENNQKIEIDLTETSNNLVMTIKDQGPGFTESSPQKIFKRFYSNRPSSFGEHSGLGLNIAKNIVELHKGAIAASNRLNQRGAQIEVLLPKI
;
A
#
# COMPACT_ATOMS: atom_id res chain seq x y z
N LEU A 1 -2.21 13.60 -6.06
CA LEU A 1 -2.01 12.24 -5.52
C LEU A 1 -3.32 11.56 -5.14
N MET A 2 -4.24 12.30 -4.53
CA MET A 2 -5.57 11.77 -4.14
C MET A 2 -6.31 11.10 -5.30
N LYS A 3 -6.34 11.75 -6.47
CA LYS A 3 -6.99 11.21 -7.67
C LYS A 3 -6.35 9.90 -8.15
N ILE A 4 -5.02 9.82 -8.11
CA ILE A 4 -4.29 8.60 -8.47
C ILE A 4 -4.66 7.45 -7.54
N ILE A 5 -4.67 7.70 -6.25
CA ILE A 5 -5.05 6.69 -5.24
C ILE A 5 -6.48 6.20 -5.50
N LEU A 6 -7.44 7.12 -5.66
CA LEU A 6 -8.84 6.76 -5.86
C LEU A 6 -9.05 5.93 -7.13
N ASN A 7 -8.39 6.28 -8.22
CA ASN A 7 -8.49 5.52 -9.46
C ASN A 7 -7.96 4.10 -9.31
N VAL A 8 -6.80 3.92 -8.68
CA VAL A 8 -6.22 2.59 -8.46
C VAL A 8 -7.08 1.77 -7.50
N VAL A 9 -7.56 2.37 -6.42
CA VAL A 9 -8.45 1.70 -5.45
C VAL A 9 -9.72 1.21 -6.14
N GLU A 10 -10.33 2.02 -6.99
CA GLU A 10 -11.56 1.62 -7.70
C GLU A 10 -11.31 0.46 -8.67
N ASP A 11 -10.19 0.47 -9.39
CA ASP A 11 -9.80 -0.63 -10.26
C ASP A 11 -9.66 -1.95 -9.47
N PHE A 12 -9.00 -1.91 -8.32
CA PHE A 12 -8.86 -3.08 -7.45
C PHE A 12 -10.19 -3.53 -6.84
N ARG A 13 -11.06 -2.61 -6.46
CA ARG A 13 -12.42 -2.95 -6.00
C ARG A 13 -13.18 -3.74 -7.07
N GLN A 14 -13.09 -3.29 -8.32
CA GLN A 14 -13.75 -3.96 -9.44
C GLN A 14 -13.15 -5.35 -9.69
N ASP A 15 -11.84 -5.49 -9.65
CA ASP A 15 -11.14 -6.77 -9.82
C ASP A 15 -11.52 -7.77 -8.72
N LEU A 16 -11.56 -7.34 -7.47
CA LEU A 16 -11.98 -8.18 -6.34
C LEU A 16 -13.42 -8.68 -6.52
N LYS A 17 -14.31 -7.83 -6.98
CA LYS A 17 -15.70 -8.17 -7.27
C LYS A 17 -15.79 -9.19 -8.39
N ASN A 18 -15.04 -9.01 -9.46
CA ASN A 18 -14.99 -9.94 -10.61
C ASN A 18 -14.44 -11.32 -10.22
N GLN A 19 -13.54 -11.38 -9.24
CA GLN A 19 -12.96 -12.62 -8.73
C GLN A 19 -13.78 -13.24 -7.59
N ASN A 20 -14.93 -12.69 -7.25
CA ASN A 20 -15.76 -13.10 -6.10
C ASN A 20 -14.98 -13.15 -4.77
N LYS A 21 -14.00 -12.27 -4.62
CA LYS A 21 -13.26 -12.11 -3.36
C LYS A 21 -13.96 -11.08 -2.47
N ASN A 22 -14.23 -11.47 -1.23
CA ASN A 22 -14.90 -10.61 -0.26
C ASN A 22 -13.87 -9.90 0.62
N ILE A 23 -13.05 -9.06 0.01
CA ILE A 23 -12.09 -8.17 0.68
C ILE A 23 -12.54 -6.74 0.43
N GLU A 24 -12.73 -5.98 1.51
CA GLU A 24 -13.21 -4.61 1.43
C GLU A 24 -12.03 -3.63 1.45
N LEU A 25 -11.98 -2.75 0.45
CA LEU A 25 -11.01 -1.66 0.39
C LEU A 25 -11.65 -0.39 0.91
N LEU A 26 -11.15 0.13 2.02
CA LEU A 26 -11.63 1.34 2.68
C LEU A 26 -10.63 2.47 2.50
N THR A 27 -11.11 3.70 2.34
CA THR A 27 -10.24 4.86 2.25
C THR A 27 -10.86 6.06 2.98
N ASN A 28 -10.01 6.90 3.55
CA ASN A 28 -10.44 8.17 4.13
C ASN A 28 -10.70 9.25 3.08
N LEU A 29 -10.55 8.94 1.78
CA LEU A 29 -10.66 9.89 0.68
C LEU A 29 -12.06 9.95 0.06
N ASP A 30 -12.89 8.93 0.24
CA ASP A 30 -14.20 8.83 -0.43
C ASP A 30 -15.12 10.04 -0.13
N ASN A 31 -14.97 10.68 1.03
CA ASN A 31 -15.78 11.82 1.47
C ASN A 31 -14.97 13.11 1.65
N LYS A 32 -13.70 13.14 1.24
CA LYS A 32 -12.89 14.36 1.33
C LYS A 32 -13.19 15.27 0.15
N LYS A 33 -13.45 16.54 0.46
CA LYS A 33 -13.44 17.59 -0.58
C LYS A 33 -12.05 17.63 -1.21
N GLU A 34 -12.01 17.90 -2.52
CA GLU A 34 -10.75 18.08 -3.23
C GLU A 34 -9.82 19.02 -2.46
N LYS A 35 -8.81 18.43 -1.86
CA LYS A 35 -7.67 19.16 -1.33
C LYS A 35 -6.54 19.06 -2.32
N ASN A 36 -5.80 20.13 -2.44
CA ASN A 36 -4.63 20.24 -3.31
C ASN A 36 -3.48 19.37 -2.74
N PHE A 37 -3.62 18.06 -2.80
CA PHE A 37 -2.55 17.13 -2.45
C PHE A 37 -1.63 16.92 -3.67
N PHE A 38 -0.86 17.97 -3.99
CA PHE A 38 0.04 17.94 -5.12
C PHE A 38 1.44 17.50 -4.73
N ILE A 39 2.02 16.69 -5.57
CA ILE A 39 3.42 16.30 -5.54
C ILE A 39 3.99 16.43 -6.94
N VAL A 40 5.31 16.56 -7.04
CA VAL A 40 6.02 16.45 -8.32
C VAL A 40 6.33 14.98 -8.55
N GLY A 41 5.82 14.41 -9.64
CA GLY A 41 6.03 13.00 -9.90
C GLY A 41 5.52 12.52 -11.26
N ILE A 42 5.80 11.26 -11.53
CA ILE A 42 5.39 10.57 -12.76
C ILE A 42 4.16 9.72 -12.43
N GLU A 43 3.02 10.10 -12.99
CA GLU A 43 1.71 9.52 -12.67
C GLU A 43 1.69 8.00 -12.75
N ASN A 44 2.10 7.43 -13.88
CA ASN A 44 2.07 5.97 -14.06
C ASN A 44 3.02 5.21 -13.12
N ARG A 45 4.10 5.84 -12.68
CA ARG A 45 5.01 5.25 -11.69
C ARG A 45 4.38 5.25 -10.30
N LEU A 46 3.71 6.32 -9.93
CA LEU A 46 2.98 6.40 -8.66
C LEU A 46 1.79 5.42 -8.64
N GLU A 47 1.09 5.27 -9.75
CA GLU A 47 0.06 4.23 -9.89
C GLU A 47 0.65 2.84 -9.64
N GLN A 48 1.82 2.55 -10.18
CA GLN A 48 2.51 1.27 -9.97
C GLN A 48 2.88 1.04 -8.49
N VAL A 49 3.31 2.07 -7.78
CA VAL A 49 3.57 1.98 -6.33
C VAL A 49 2.30 1.54 -5.60
N ILE A 50 1.20 2.25 -5.83
CA ILE A 50 -0.06 1.97 -5.16
C ILE A 50 -0.56 0.57 -5.50
N ALA A 51 -0.52 0.19 -6.77
CA ALA A 51 -0.92 -1.13 -7.23
C ALA A 51 -0.08 -2.25 -6.59
N ASN A 52 1.24 -2.09 -6.53
CA ASN A 52 2.12 -3.08 -5.92
C ASN A 52 1.85 -3.24 -4.42
N LEU A 53 1.58 -2.14 -3.71
CA LEU A 53 1.28 -2.18 -2.28
C LEU A 53 -0.09 -2.80 -2.00
N LEU A 54 -1.10 -2.48 -2.80
CA LEU A 54 -2.43 -3.10 -2.69
C LEU A 54 -2.40 -4.58 -3.04
N ASP A 55 -1.70 -4.95 -4.09
CA ASP A 55 -1.55 -6.35 -4.49
C ASP A 55 -0.92 -7.18 -3.38
N ASN A 56 0.12 -6.64 -2.76
CA ASN A 56 0.75 -7.26 -1.59
C ASN A 56 -0.24 -7.40 -0.42
N ALA A 57 -0.96 -6.36 -0.07
CA ALA A 57 -1.93 -6.39 1.04
C ALA A 57 -3.05 -7.40 0.77
N ILE A 58 -3.59 -7.42 -0.45
CA ILE A 58 -4.63 -8.38 -0.86
C ILE A 58 -4.11 -9.82 -0.76
N SER A 59 -2.85 -10.05 -1.17
CA SER A 59 -2.25 -11.39 -1.13
C SER A 59 -2.13 -11.97 0.28
N PHE A 60 -2.09 -11.13 1.31
CA PHE A 60 -2.07 -11.54 2.72
C PHE A 60 -3.44 -11.48 3.39
N SER A 61 -4.48 -11.13 2.65
CA SER A 61 -5.83 -10.99 3.20
C SER A 61 -6.70 -12.20 2.89
N GLU A 62 -7.57 -12.52 3.83
CA GLU A 62 -8.60 -13.56 3.68
C GLU A 62 -9.97 -12.91 3.45
N ASN A 63 -10.94 -13.70 3.02
CA ASN A 63 -12.32 -13.21 2.87
C ASN A 63 -12.85 -12.62 4.18
N ASN A 64 -13.65 -11.57 4.06
CA ASN A 64 -14.22 -10.80 5.16
C ASN A 64 -13.20 -9.90 5.89
N GLN A 65 -11.98 -9.79 5.42
CA GLN A 65 -11.01 -8.85 5.94
C GLN A 65 -11.07 -7.52 5.19
N LYS A 66 -10.48 -6.50 5.80
CA LYS A 66 -10.48 -5.14 5.29
C LYS A 66 -9.06 -4.65 5.08
N ILE A 67 -8.87 -3.84 4.04
CA ILE A 67 -7.64 -3.11 3.78
C ILE A 67 -7.99 -1.62 3.80
N GLU A 68 -7.25 -0.84 4.59
CA GLU A 68 -7.42 0.60 4.69
C GLU A 68 -6.31 1.32 3.93
N ILE A 69 -6.70 2.22 3.04
CA ILE A 69 -5.78 3.06 2.27
C ILE A 69 -6.08 4.51 2.62
N ASP A 70 -5.21 5.13 3.40
CA ASP A 70 -5.41 6.48 3.90
C ASP A 70 -4.35 7.44 3.39
N LEU A 71 -4.74 8.68 3.20
CA LEU A 71 -3.84 9.78 2.84
C LEU A 71 -3.99 10.89 3.88
N THR A 72 -2.88 11.25 4.49
CA THR A 72 -2.77 12.36 5.43
C THR A 72 -1.64 13.29 5.00
N GLU A 73 -1.52 14.43 5.66
CA GLU A 73 -0.44 15.37 5.38
C GLU A 73 0.28 15.80 6.66
N THR A 74 1.57 15.99 6.53
CA THR A 74 2.39 16.68 7.51
C THR A 74 2.80 18.04 6.95
N SER A 75 3.65 18.79 7.68
CA SER A 75 4.14 20.08 7.18
C SER A 75 4.86 19.98 5.83
N ASN A 76 5.59 18.89 5.60
CA ASN A 76 6.46 18.74 4.42
C ASN A 76 6.08 17.58 3.49
N ASN A 77 5.26 16.65 3.92
CA ASN A 77 4.99 15.42 3.19
C ASN A 77 3.50 15.11 3.08
N LEU A 78 3.14 14.41 2.02
CA LEU A 78 1.94 13.58 1.98
C LEU A 78 2.32 12.18 2.46
N VAL A 79 1.47 11.61 3.30
CA VAL A 79 1.69 10.28 3.89
C VAL A 79 0.55 9.37 3.47
N MET A 80 0.87 8.38 2.64
CA MET A 80 -0.06 7.32 2.28
C MET A 80 0.23 6.10 3.14
N THR A 81 -0.82 5.55 3.75
CA THR A 81 -0.72 4.38 4.61
C THR A 81 -1.62 3.28 4.08
N ILE A 82 -1.10 2.06 3.96
CA ILE A 82 -1.87 0.88 3.60
C ILE A 82 -1.78 -0.12 4.75
N LYS A 83 -2.93 -0.49 5.30
CA LYS A 83 -3.05 -1.40 6.45
C LYS A 83 -3.90 -2.59 6.09
N ASP A 84 -3.40 -3.80 6.38
CA ASP A 84 -4.17 -5.04 6.23
C ASP A 84 -4.50 -5.67 7.59
N GLN A 85 -5.27 -6.74 7.58
CA GLN A 85 -5.64 -7.54 8.75
C GLN A 85 -5.02 -8.93 8.71
N GLY A 86 -3.99 -9.12 7.91
CA GLY A 86 -3.26 -10.37 7.79
C GLY A 86 -2.39 -10.68 9.00
N PRO A 87 -1.46 -11.65 8.86
CA PRO A 87 -0.64 -12.08 10.00
C PRO A 87 0.38 -11.04 10.47
N GLY A 88 0.68 -10.01 9.69
CA GLY A 88 1.75 -9.07 10.00
C GLY A 88 3.13 -9.62 9.70
N PHE A 89 4.15 -8.91 10.17
CA PHE A 89 5.55 -9.29 9.97
C PHE A 89 6.07 -10.05 11.18
N THR A 90 6.78 -11.15 10.92
CA THR A 90 7.45 -11.95 11.95
C THR A 90 8.92 -11.60 12.10
N GLU A 91 9.46 -10.86 11.15
CA GLU A 91 10.85 -10.41 11.16
C GLU A 91 11.12 -9.40 12.27
N SER A 92 12.32 -9.45 12.85
CA SER A 92 12.79 -8.42 13.78
C SER A 92 12.97 -7.07 13.10
N SER A 93 13.17 -7.06 11.78
CA SER A 93 13.28 -5.86 10.95
C SER A 93 12.33 -5.97 9.75
N PRO A 94 11.11 -5.40 9.82
CA PRO A 94 10.15 -5.44 8.71
C PRO A 94 10.65 -4.83 7.40
N GLN A 95 11.65 -3.96 7.46
CA GLN A 95 12.23 -3.33 6.27
C GLN A 95 12.88 -4.32 5.30
N LYS A 96 13.18 -5.55 5.73
CA LYS A 96 13.69 -6.61 4.87
C LYS A 96 12.76 -6.97 3.72
N ILE A 97 11.46 -6.72 3.86
CA ILE A 97 10.48 -7.03 2.82
C ILE A 97 10.72 -6.24 1.52
N PHE A 98 11.43 -5.13 1.58
CA PHE A 98 11.76 -4.32 0.42
C PHE A 98 12.99 -4.80 -0.35
N LYS A 99 13.69 -5.81 0.16
CA LYS A 99 14.82 -6.40 -0.56
C LYS A 99 14.33 -7.16 -1.79
N ARG A 100 15.10 -7.05 -2.88
CA ARG A 100 14.81 -7.76 -4.10
C ARG A 100 14.75 -9.27 -3.87
N PHE A 101 13.72 -9.92 -4.42
CA PHE A 101 13.45 -11.36 -4.26
C PHE A 101 13.18 -11.82 -2.82
N TYR A 102 13.01 -10.91 -1.88
CA TYR A 102 12.66 -11.29 -0.52
C TYR A 102 11.23 -11.82 -0.48
N SER A 103 11.05 -12.99 0.14
CA SER A 103 9.73 -13.56 0.41
C SER A 103 9.81 -14.38 1.70
N ASN A 104 8.94 -14.06 2.66
CA ASN A 104 8.75 -14.84 3.89
C ASN A 104 7.24 -15.01 4.12
N ARG A 105 6.61 -15.73 3.17
CA ARG A 105 5.17 -15.96 3.21
C ARG A 105 4.86 -17.28 3.87
N PRO A 106 3.83 -17.33 4.74
CA PRO A 106 3.23 -18.60 5.10
C PRO A 106 2.75 -19.33 3.84
N SER A 107 2.94 -20.63 3.78
CA SER A 107 2.58 -21.45 2.61
C SER A 107 1.11 -21.32 2.19
N SER A 108 0.24 -20.97 3.15
CA SER A 108 -1.20 -20.75 2.90
C SER A 108 -1.51 -19.52 2.04
N PHE A 109 -0.56 -18.60 1.88
CA PHE A 109 -0.74 -17.36 1.09
C PHE A 109 -0.11 -17.42 -0.31
N GLY A 110 0.44 -18.58 -0.70
CA GLY A 110 1.02 -18.78 -2.02
C GLY A 110 2.40 -18.11 -2.20
N GLU A 111 2.88 -18.15 -3.42
CA GLU A 111 4.19 -17.59 -3.78
C GLU A 111 4.05 -16.20 -4.42
N HIS A 112 5.06 -15.38 -4.19
CA HIS A 112 5.23 -14.07 -4.82
C HIS A 112 6.67 -13.91 -5.31
N SER A 113 6.87 -13.15 -6.39
CA SER A 113 8.21 -12.96 -6.98
C SER A 113 9.18 -12.20 -6.05
N GLY A 114 8.68 -11.46 -5.06
CA GLY A 114 9.49 -10.61 -4.20
C GLY A 114 10.03 -9.36 -4.89
N LEU A 115 9.49 -9.00 -6.06
CA LEU A 115 9.91 -7.83 -6.84
C LEU A 115 9.02 -6.61 -6.65
N GLY A 116 7.73 -6.80 -6.39
CA GLY A 116 6.75 -5.69 -6.33
C GLY A 116 7.09 -4.65 -5.28
N LEU A 117 7.46 -5.07 -4.07
CA LEU A 117 7.81 -4.16 -2.98
C LEU A 117 9.17 -3.47 -3.22
N ASN A 118 10.14 -4.17 -3.80
CA ASN A 118 11.41 -3.58 -4.18
C ASN A 118 11.22 -2.50 -5.26
N ILE A 119 10.40 -2.77 -6.25
CA ILE A 119 10.05 -1.80 -7.30
C ILE A 119 9.36 -0.59 -6.68
N ALA A 120 8.39 -0.79 -5.79
CA ALA A 120 7.70 0.31 -5.10
C ALA A 120 8.68 1.20 -4.34
N LYS A 121 9.61 0.60 -3.59
CA LYS A 121 10.65 1.34 -2.87
C LYS A 121 11.52 2.17 -3.81
N ASN A 122 11.98 1.58 -4.90
CA ASN A 122 12.83 2.27 -5.87
C ASN A 122 12.11 3.47 -6.49
N ILE A 123 10.84 3.33 -6.83
CA ILE A 123 10.04 4.43 -7.38
C ILE A 123 9.85 5.54 -6.35
N VAL A 124 9.52 5.18 -5.11
CA VAL A 124 9.34 6.16 -4.02
C VAL A 124 10.63 6.95 -3.80
N GLU A 125 11.78 6.28 -3.78
CA GLU A 125 13.09 6.92 -3.62
C GLU A 125 13.42 7.85 -4.79
N LEU A 126 13.09 7.46 -6.03
CA LEU A 126 13.23 8.33 -7.21
C LEU A 126 12.38 9.59 -7.10
N HIS A 127 11.27 9.54 -6.38
CA HIS A 127 10.41 10.69 -6.10
C HIS A 127 10.84 11.45 -4.83
N LYS A 128 12.04 11.18 -4.32
CA LYS A 128 12.59 11.80 -3.09
C LYS A 128 11.75 11.52 -1.85
N GLY A 129 11.02 10.41 -1.86
CA GLY A 129 10.21 9.94 -0.75
C GLY A 129 10.89 8.86 0.06
N ALA A 130 10.15 8.34 1.01
CA ALA A 130 10.56 7.23 1.86
C ALA A 130 9.42 6.23 2.02
N ILE A 131 9.76 4.96 2.22
CA ILE A 131 8.79 3.90 2.46
C ILE A 131 9.24 3.10 3.69
N ALA A 132 8.29 2.74 4.54
CA ALA A 132 8.54 1.99 5.75
C ALA A 132 7.45 0.96 6.00
N ALA A 133 7.83 -0.16 6.60
CA ALA A 133 6.93 -1.23 6.98
C ALA A 133 6.96 -1.45 8.50
N SER A 134 5.81 -1.76 9.07
CA SER A 134 5.67 -2.07 10.48
C SER A 134 4.44 -2.96 10.72
N ASN A 135 4.31 -3.51 11.91
CA ASN A 135 3.06 -4.12 12.33
C ASN A 135 2.11 -3.03 12.85
N ARG A 136 0.81 -3.26 12.68
CA ARG A 136 -0.21 -2.36 13.23
C ARG A 136 -0.15 -2.34 14.74
N LEU A 137 -0.37 -1.16 15.33
CA LEU A 137 -0.44 -1.00 16.78
C LEU A 137 -1.78 -1.54 17.31
N ASN A 138 -1.72 -2.34 18.40
CA ASN A 138 -2.89 -2.83 19.13
C ASN A 138 -3.86 -3.69 18.33
N GLN A 139 -3.48 -4.18 17.16
CA GLN A 139 -4.29 -5.09 16.36
C GLN A 139 -3.42 -5.87 15.37
N ARG A 140 -3.98 -6.97 14.88
CA ARG A 140 -3.31 -7.82 13.89
C ARG A 140 -3.21 -7.11 12.55
N GLY A 141 -2.08 -7.29 11.87
CA GLY A 141 -1.90 -6.86 10.49
C GLY A 141 -0.60 -6.10 10.26
N ALA A 142 -0.32 -5.88 8.99
CA ALA A 142 0.82 -5.12 8.51
C ALA A 142 0.41 -3.71 8.11
N GLN A 143 1.37 -2.80 8.18
CA GLN A 143 1.21 -1.42 7.75
C GLN A 143 2.42 -1.02 6.90
N ILE A 144 2.14 -0.42 5.75
CA ILE A 144 3.18 0.19 4.92
C ILE A 144 2.86 1.67 4.78
N GLU A 145 3.86 2.51 5.05
CA GLU A 145 3.79 3.96 4.97
C GLU A 145 4.67 4.47 3.84
N VAL A 146 4.11 5.33 3.01
CA VAL A 146 4.84 6.03 1.93
C VAL A 146 4.78 7.53 2.20
N LEU A 147 5.95 8.15 2.30
CA LEU A 147 6.10 9.60 2.46
C LEU A 147 6.56 10.19 1.13
N LEU A 148 5.84 11.17 0.63
CA LEU A 148 6.20 11.89 -0.59
C LEU A 148 6.23 13.39 -0.32
N PRO A 149 7.31 14.10 -0.74
CA PRO A 149 7.39 15.54 -0.54
C PRO A 149 6.23 16.24 -1.24
N LYS A 150 5.53 17.10 -0.53
CA LYS A 150 4.49 17.92 -1.12
C LYS A 150 5.04 19.24 -1.65
N ILE A 151 4.36 19.78 -2.62
CA ILE A 151 4.71 21.08 -3.18
C ILE A 151 4.38 22.18 -2.18
#